data_68a2f08e65b19c25483ed5e75056b737
#
_entry.id   68a2f08e65b19c25483ed5e75056b737
#
_cell.length_a   1.000
_cell.length_b   1.000
_cell.length_c   1.000
_cell.angle_alpha   90.00
_cell.angle_beta   90.00
_cell.angle_gamma   90.00
#
_symmetry.space_group_name_H-M   'P 1'
#
loop_
_entity.id
_entity.type
_entity.pdbx_description
1 polymer ?
#
loop_
_entity_poly.entity_id
_entity_poly.type
_entity_poly.pdbx_seq_one_letter_code
_entity_poly.pdbx_strand_id
1 'polypeptide(L)'
;MKVWKTHALSKEINAFWFGEPESPEFGQLREAWFLKDTNFDQQIHDRFGDAIDAAGRGDLQDMADTPLGTLALLVLLDQFTRNTERGTGDMYANDEYAIQIADAAIQKGYDLKVNATMRQFFYLPYEHSENLGRQNCSVALFEALGNPEALKWAMQHRDIIVRFGRFPHRNALLNRPNTAEEEDFLKQAGSSF
;
A
#
# COMPACT_ATOMS: atom_id res chain seq x y z
N MET A 1 -14.61 -8.66 22.50
CA MET A 1 -13.46 -8.48 21.62
C MET A 1 -13.41 -9.69 20.66
N LYS A 2 -13.39 -9.47 19.34
CA LYS A 2 -13.32 -10.55 18.33
C LYS A 2 -11.95 -11.21 18.45
N VAL A 3 -11.91 -12.55 18.57
CA VAL A 3 -10.65 -13.30 18.56
C VAL A 3 -10.31 -13.60 17.09
N TRP A 4 -9.23 -13.03 16.61
CA TRP A 4 -8.78 -13.22 15.24
C TRP A 4 -7.96 -14.51 15.11
N LYS A 5 -8.27 -15.31 14.09
CA LYS A 5 -7.43 -16.42 13.65
C LYS A 5 -6.46 -15.90 12.57
N THR A 6 -5.46 -15.17 13.00
CA THR A 6 -4.58 -14.38 12.13
C THR A 6 -3.90 -15.17 11.03
N HIS A 7 -3.50 -16.44 11.30
CA HIS A 7 -2.92 -17.30 10.25
C HIS A 7 -3.95 -17.65 9.15
N ALA A 8 -5.21 -17.91 9.49
CA ALA A 8 -6.26 -18.18 8.50
C ALA A 8 -6.61 -16.91 7.73
N LEU A 9 -6.72 -15.78 8.42
CA LEU A 9 -6.96 -14.48 7.82
C LEU A 9 -5.85 -14.09 6.84
N SER A 10 -4.57 -14.29 7.19
CA SER A 10 -3.44 -14.03 6.30
C SER A 10 -3.52 -14.83 5.01
N LYS A 11 -3.90 -16.11 5.11
CA LYS A 11 -4.10 -16.95 3.92
C LYS A 11 -5.22 -16.43 3.04
N GLU A 12 -6.35 -16.06 3.64
CA GLU A 12 -7.51 -15.56 2.91
C GLU A 12 -7.19 -14.24 2.18
N ILE A 13 -6.52 -13.29 2.84
CA ILE A 13 -6.12 -12.03 2.25
C ILE A 13 -5.14 -12.25 1.10
N ASN A 14 -4.10 -13.06 1.32
CA ASN A 14 -3.10 -13.33 0.29
C ASN A 14 -3.72 -14.07 -0.92
N ALA A 15 -4.62 -15.03 -0.70
CA ALA A 15 -5.31 -15.72 -1.78
C ALA A 15 -6.23 -14.76 -2.58
N PHE A 16 -6.94 -13.87 -1.88
CA PHE A 16 -7.77 -12.87 -2.53
C PHE A 16 -6.95 -11.89 -3.37
N TRP A 17 -5.84 -11.38 -2.82
CA TRP A 17 -5.03 -10.34 -3.45
C TRP A 17 -4.07 -10.88 -4.51
N PHE A 18 -3.39 -11.99 -4.22
CA PHE A 18 -2.31 -12.55 -5.06
C PHE A 18 -2.71 -13.80 -5.83
N GLY A 19 -3.91 -14.34 -5.64
CA GLY A 19 -4.35 -15.62 -6.17
C GLY A 19 -4.09 -16.79 -5.22
N GLU A 20 -4.73 -17.92 -5.49
CA GLU A 20 -4.52 -19.14 -4.70
C GLU A 20 -3.11 -19.70 -4.94
N PRO A 21 -2.41 -20.20 -3.91
CA PRO A 21 -1.00 -20.64 -4.01
C PRO A 21 -0.70 -21.66 -5.12
N GLU A 22 -1.67 -22.48 -5.48
CA GLU A 22 -1.51 -23.53 -6.51
C GLU A 22 -2.06 -23.10 -7.88
N SER A 23 -2.58 -21.85 -8.00
CA SER A 23 -3.08 -21.34 -9.27
C SER A 23 -1.95 -20.77 -10.12
N PRO A 24 -2.07 -20.81 -11.46
CA PRO A 24 -1.13 -20.15 -12.37
C PRO A 24 -1.03 -18.63 -12.16
N GLU A 25 -2.03 -18.06 -11.52
CA GLU A 25 -2.16 -16.61 -11.26
C GLU A 25 -1.45 -16.18 -9.99
N PHE A 26 -0.98 -17.13 -9.16
CA PHE A 26 -0.38 -16.83 -7.87
C PHE A 26 0.84 -15.90 -8.00
N GLY A 27 0.73 -14.74 -7.38
CA GLY A 27 1.80 -13.76 -7.39
C GLY A 27 2.11 -13.17 -8.76
N GLN A 28 1.19 -13.28 -9.73
CA GLN A 28 1.28 -12.55 -10.99
C GLN A 28 0.72 -11.14 -10.82
N LEU A 29 1.15 -10.23 -11.69
CA LEU A 29 0.60 -8.88 -11.75
C LEU A 29 -0.90 -8.94 -12.10
N ARG A 30 -1.73 -8.22 -11.36
CA ARG A 30 -3.17 -8.17 -11.59
C ARG A 30 -3.60 -6.73 -11.89
N GLU A 31 -4.29 -6.54 -13.01
CA GLU A 31 -4.83 -5.23 -13.39
C GLU A 31 -5.79 -4.66 -12.35
N ALA A 32 -6.53 -5.54 -11.64
CA ALA A 32 -7.48 -5.15 -10.59
C ALA A 32 -6.86 -4.29 -9.46
N TRP A 33 -5.55 -4.37 -9.24
CA TRP A 33 -4.87 -3.54 -8.23
C TRP A 33 -4.80 -2.06 -8.61
N PHE A 34 -4.85 -1.76 -9.92
CA PHE A 34 -4.65 -0.41 -10.46
C PHE A 34 -5.93 0.18 -11.05
N LEU A 35 -6.98 -0.62 -11.17
CA LEU A 35 -8.26 -0.15 -11.71
C LEU A 35 -9.18 0.32 -10.59
N LYS A 36 -9.90 1.42 -10.87
CA LYS A 36 -10.98 1.85 -10.02
C LYS A 36 -12.23 1.02 -10.36
N ASP A 37 -12.51 0.02 -9.53
CA ASP A 37 -13.66 -0.87 -9.68
C ASP A 37 -14.47 -0.90 -8.37
N THR A 38 -15.65 -0.30 -8.41
CA THR A 38 -16.55 -0.23 -7.24
C THR A 38 -17.04 -1.60 -6.76
N ASN A 39 -17.15 -2.58 -7.67
CA ASN A 39 -17.54 -3.95 -7.28
C ASN A 39 -16.38 -4.64 -6.55
N PHE A 40 -15.15 -4.41 -6.99
CA PHE A 40 -13.97 -4.93 -6.31
C PHE A 40 -13.77 -4.27 -4.95
N ASP A 41 -13.93 -2.94 -4.88
CA ASP A 41 -13.88 -2.19 -3.63
C ASP A 41 -14.96 -2.69 -2.64
N GLN A 42 -16.19 -2.97 -3.12
CA GLN A 42 -17.27 -3.53 -2.29
C GLN A 42 -16.95 -4.95 -1.78
N GLN A 43 -16.37 -5.82 -2.62
CA GLN A 43 -15.94 -7.14 -2.19
C GLN A 43 -14.88 -7.07 -1.08
N ILE A 44 -13.93 -6.12 -1.17
CA ILE A 44 -12.93 -5.89 -0.13
C ILE A 44 -13.62 -5.46 1.17
N HIS A 45 -14.51 -4.48 1.09
CA HIS A 45 -15.26 -3.98 2.24
C HIS A 45 -16.06 -5.11 2.93
N ASP A 46 -16.85 -5.87 2.16
CA ASP A 46 -17.74 -6.90 2.71
C ASP A 46 -16.98 -8.06 3.36
N ARG A 47 -15.80 -8.40 2.82
CA ARG A 47 -15.00 -9.51 3.33
C ARG A 47 -14.03 -9.11 4.43
N PHE A 48 -13.44 -7.94 4.32
CA PHE A 48 -12.27 -7.56 5.14
C PHE A 48 -12.45 -6.26 5.93
N GLY A 49 -13.61 -5.58 5.86
CA GLY A 49 -13.83 -4.31 6.56
C GLY A 49 -13.50 -4.37 8.06
N ASP A 50 -14.05 -5.36 8.79
CA ASP A 50 -13.69 -5.56 10.20
C ASP A 50 -12.19 -5.80 10.42
N ALA A 51 -11.51 -6.46 9.47
CA ALA A 51 -10.08 -6.74 9.57
C ALA A 51 -9.24 -5.50 9.28
N ILE A 52 -9.67 -4.62 8.37
CA ILE A 52 -9.04 -3.32 8.10
C ILE A 52 -9.07 -2.48 9.38
N ASP A 53 -10.24 -2.38 10.01
CA ASP A 53 -10.40 -1.64 11.26
C ASP A 53 -9.53 -2.22 12.40
N ALA A 54 -9.49 -3.54 12.51
CA ALA A 54 -8.67 -4.21 13.51
C ALA A 54 -7.17 -4.01 13.26
N ALA A 55 -6.74 -4.06 11.98
CA ALA A 55 -5.36 -3.76 11.59
C ALA A 55 -4.98 -2.33 11.95
N GLY A 56 -5.82 -1.34 11.61
CA GLY A 56 -5.58 0.07 11.93
C GLY A 56 -5.47 0.35 13.45
N ARG A 57 -6.18 -0.42 14.29
CA ARG A 57 -6.05 -0.35 15.76
C ARG A 57 -4.86 -1.12 16.34
N GLY A 58 -4.12 -1.87 15.50
CA GLY A 58 -3.01 -2.74 15.95
C GLY A 58 -3.46 -4.09 16.55
N ASP A 59 -4.73 -4.46 16.44
CA ASP A 59 -5.28 -5.72 16.99
C ASP A 59 -4.75 -6.98 16.26
N LEU A 60 -4.04 -6.81 15.13
CA LEU A 60 -3.53 -7.89 14.28
C LEU A 60 -2.00 -7.93 14.20
N GLN A 61 -1.30 -7.38 15.20
CA GLN A 61 0.17 -7.31 15.20
C GLN A 61 0.88 -8.66 15.09
N ASP A 62 0.28 -9.74 15.58
CA ASP A 62 0.80 -11.10 15.47
C ASP A 62 0.89 -11.60 14.01
N MET A 63 0.19 -10.98 13.07
CA MET A 63 0.42 -11.22 11.64
C MET A 63 1.85 -10.86 11.21
N ALA A 64 2.47 -9.88 11.86
CA ALA A 64 3.85 -9.42 11.57
C ALA A 64 4.96 -10.40 12.02
N ASP A 65 4.60 -11.57 12.55
CA ASP A 65 5.57 -12.59 12.97
C ASP A 65 6.06 -13.50 11.83
N THR A 66 5.40 -13.45 10.67
CA THR A 66 5.76 -14.25 9.50
C THR A 66 5.76 -13.40 8.20
N PRO A 67 6.56 -13.77 7.18
CA PRO A 67 6.60 -13.03 5.91
C PRO A 67 5.24 -12.86 5.24
N LEU A 68 4.47 -13.94 5.11
CA LEU A 68 3.14 -13.91 4.48
C LEU A 68 2.10 -13.23 5.38
N GLY A 69 2.23 -13.35 6.70
CA GLY A 69 1.38 -12.61 7.63
C GLY A 69 1.62 -11.11 7.54
N THR A 70 2.90 -10.69 7.52
CA THR A 70 3.26 -9.28 7.34
C THR A 70 2.77 -8.73 6.01
N LEU A 71 2.93 -9.49 4.93
CA LEU A 71 2.43 -9.10 3.62
C LEU A 71 0.91 -8.85 3.64
N ALA A 72 0.14 -9.77 4.22
CA ALA A 72 -1.30 -9.62 4.37
C ALA A 72 -1.68 -8.40 5.25
N LEU A 73 -0.91 -8.14 6.32
CA LEU A 73 -1.13 -6.96 7.16
C LEU A 73 -0.85 -5.66 6.39
N LEU A 74 0.20 -5.62 5.57
CA LEU A 74 0.49 -4.47 4.70
C LEU A 74 -0.59 -4.27 3.64
N VAL A 75 -1.13 -5.34 3.06
CA VAL A 75 -2.27 -5.26 2.13
C VAL A 75 -3.50 -4.66 2.82
N LEU A 76 -3.82 -5.05 4.06
CA LEU A 76 -4.91 -4.45 4.82
C LEU A 76 -4.68 -2.95 5.04
N LEU A 77 -3.51 -2.59 5.57
CA LEU A 77 -3.22 -1.22 6.02
C LEU A 77 -3.06 -0.22 4.85
N ASP A 78 -2.45 -0.67 3.75
CA ASP A 78 -2.09 0.22 2.64
C ASP A 78 -3.06 0.09 1.47
N GLN A 79 -3.33 -1.12 0.98
CA GLN A 79 -4.11 -1.31 -0.23
C GLN A 79 -5.62 -1.34 0.03
N PHE A 80 -6.08 -2.18 0.95
CA PHE A 80 -7.52 -2.33 1.22
C PHE A 80 -8.12 -1.05 1.80
N THR A 81 -7.38 -0.35 2.68
CA THR A 81 -7.82 0.98 3.17
C THR A 81 -8.03 1.95 2.00
N ARG A 82 -7.13 1.97 1.00
CA ARG A 82 -7.30 2.81 -0.19
C ARG A 82 -8.50 2.41 -1.04
N ASN A 83 -8.83 1.15 -1.12
CA ASN A 83 -10.01 0.69 -1.86
C ASN A 83 -11.31 1.04 -1.14
N THR A 84 -11.40 0.78 0.17
CA THR A 84 -12.64 0.95 0.94
C THR A 84 -12.94 2.40 1.29
N GLU A 85 -11.91 3.22 1.53
CA GLU A 85 -12.03 4.63 1.92
C GLU A 85 -11.80 5.61 0.76
N ARG A 86 -11.91 5.11 -0.46
CA ARG A 86 -11.66 5.88 -1.68
C ARG A 86 -12.47 7.17 -1.74
N GLY A 87 -11.79 8.29 -1.88
CA GLY A 87 -12.41 9.62 -1.94
C GLY A 87 -12.61 10.29 -0.59
N THR A 88 -12.09 9.72 0.48
CA THR A 88 -12.03 10.32 1.82
C THR A 88 -10.58 10.45 2.30
N GLY A 89 -10.35 11.27 3.34
CA GLY A 89 -9.02 11.37 3.96
C GLY A 89 -8.59 10.09 4.68
N ASP A 90 -9.55 9.26 5.04
CA ASP A 90 -9.31 8.02 5.81
C ASP A 90 -8.55 6.98 4.99
N MET A 91 -8.53 7.08 3.65
CA MET A 91 -7.71 6.23 2.80
C MET A 91 -6.19 6.31 3.11
N TYR A 92 -5.76 7.35 3.82
CA TYR A 92 -4.37 7.56 4.23
C TYR A 92 -4.12 7.35 5.73
N ALA A 93 -5.16 7.02 6.49
CA ALA A 93 -5.10 6.96 7.96
C ALA A 93 -4.05 5.98 8.50
N ASN A 94 -3.78 4.91 7.76
CA ASN A 94 -2.88 3.84 8.18
C ASN A 94 -1.47 3.93 7.58
N ASP A 95 -1.16 4.95 6.75
CA ASP A 95 0.11 5.05 6.01
C ASP A 95 1.33 4.99 6.94
N GLU A 96 1.33 5.74 8.05
CA GLU A 96 2.47 5.76 8.98
C GLU A 96 2.65 4.42 9.70
N TYR A 97 1.56 3.74 10.02
CA TYR A 97 1.62 2.42 10.65
C TYR A 97 2.11 1.36 9.65
N ALA A 98 1.63 1.41 8.41
CA ALA A 98 2.10 0.53 7.34
C ALA A 98 3.61 0.65 7.12
N ILE A 99 4.18 1.85 7.16
CA ILE A 99 5.64 2.07 7.07
C ILE A 99 6.37 1.41 8.25
N GLN A 100 5.89 1.56 9.48
CA GLN A 100 6.52 0.93 10.65
C GLN A 100 6.58 -0.60 10.53
N ILE A 101 5.49 -1.20 10.03
CA ILE A 101 5.44 -2.65 9.75
C ILE A 101 6.41 -3.01 8.62
N ALA A 102 6.47 -2.23 7.55
CA ALA A 102 7.38 -2.45 6.42
C ALA A 102 8.85 -2.33 6.84
N ASP A 103 9.22 -1.31 7.63
CA ASP A 103 10.57 -1.13 8.19
C ASP A 103 11.01 -2.39 8.96
N ALA A 104 10.17 -2.86 9.89
CA ALA A 104 10.46 -4.05 10.68
C ALA A 104 10.59 -5.32 9.83
N ALA A 105 9.75 -5.44 8.79
CA ALA A 105 9.76 -6.58 7.89
C ALA A 105 11.03 -6.63 7.03
N ILE A 106 11.44 -5.50 6.47
CA ILE A 106 12.66 -5.39 5.65
C ILE A 106 13.91 -5.68 6.50
N GLN A 107 13.96 -5.16 7.73
CA GLN A 107 15.05 -5.49 8.67
C GLN A 107 15.15 -6.98 8.98
N LYS A 108 14.03 -7.71 8.98
CA LYS A 108 13.98 -9.18 9.15
C LYS A 108 14.22 -9.93 7.84
N GLY A 109 14.33 -9.26 6.70
CA GLY A 109 14.46 -9.86 5.37
C GLY A 109 13.21 -10.62 4.91
N TYR A 110 12.03 -10.22 5.38
CA TYR A 110 10.75 -10.87 5.05
C TYR A 110 10.33 -10.60 3.59
N ASP A 111 10.65 -9.44 3.07
CA ASP A 111 10.46 -9.06 1.67
C ASP A 111 11.19 -10.02 0.71
N LEU A 112 12.35 -10.55 1.11
CA LEU A 112 13.13 -11.49 0.32
C LEU A 112 12.60 -12.95 0.38
N LYS A 113 11.54 -13.21 1.17
CA LYS A 113 10.93 -14.55 1.32
C LYS A 113 9.71 -14.74 0.41
N VAL A 114 9.37 -13.75 -0.39
CA VAL A 114 8.26 -13.78 -1.36
C VAL A 114 8.77 -13.50 -2.77
N ASN A 115 7.96 -13.78 -3.80
CA ASN A 115 8.35 -13.47 -5.17
C ASN A 115 8.39 -11.95 -5.45
N ALA A 116 8.96 -11.56 -6.58
CA ALA A 116 9.19 -10.15 -6.92
C ALA A 116 7.88 -9.32 -7.00
N THR A 117 6.80 -9.90 -7.50
CA THR A 117 5.49 -9.22 -7.60
C THR A 117 4.89 -8.95 -6.21
N MET A 118 4.97 -9.93 -5.31
CA MET A 118 4.49 -9.78 -3.93
C MET A 118 5.39 -8.84 -3.13
N ARG A 119 6.70 -8.84 -3.42
CA ARG A 119 7.71 -8.04 -2.71
C ARG A 119 7.45 -6.54 -2.81
N GLN A 120 6.94 -6.04 -3.93
CA GLN A 120 6.65 -4.62 -4.08
C GLN A 120 5.66 -4.10 -3.04
N PHE A 121 4.77 -4.94 -2.50
CA PHE A 121 3.82 -4.54 -1.45
C PHE A 121 4.46 -4.30 -0.08
N PHE A 122 5.71 -4.71 0.14
CA PHE A 122 6.53 -4.26 1.27
C PHE A 122 7.11 -2.86 1.03
N TYR A 123 7.19 -2.41 -0.23
CA TYR A 123 7.84 -1.17 -0.64
C TYR A 123 6.85 -0.03 -0.90
N LEU A 124 5.61 -0.35 -1.26
CA LEU A 124 4.55 0.63 -1.51
C LEU A 124 4.30 1.60 -0.34
N PRO A 125 4.34 1.20 0.95
CA PRO A 125 4.21 2.16 2.04
C PRO A 125 5.25 3.28 2.02
N TYR A 126 6.48 3.01 1.55
CA TYR A 126 7.49 4.06 1.38
C TYR A 126 7.16 4.99 0.22
N GLU A 127 6.65 4.44 -0.89
CA GLU A 127 6.22 5.20 -2.06
C GLU A 127 5.05 6.13 -1.74
N HIS A 128 4.18 5.71 -0.83
CA HIS A 128 3.02 6.49 -0.38
C HIS A 128 3.34 7.55 0.68
N SER A 129 4.55 7.60 1.21
CA SER A 129 4.95 8.53 2.27
C SER A 129 5.22 9.94 1.73
N GLU A 130 4.76 10.97 2.47
CA GLU A 130 5.13 12.37 2.20
C GLU A 130 6.51 12.77 2.79
N ASN A 131 7.30 11.80 3.25
CA ASN A 131 8.64 12.02 3.78
C ASN A 131 9.71 11.73 2.71
N LEU A 132 10.54 12.74 2.37
CA LEU A 132 11.57 12.60 1.33
C LEU A 132 12.60 11.48 1.62
N GLY A 133 12.96 11.25 2.88
CA GLY A 133 13.85 10.17 3.25
C GLY A 133 13.24 8.79 2.92
N ARG A 134 11.94 8.62 3.19
CA ARG A 134 11.17 7.41 2.84
C ARG A 134 11.05 7.24 1.33
N GLN A 135 10.83 8.33 0.60
CA GLN A 135 10.81 8.32 -0.87
C GLN A 135 12.14 7.88 -1.48
N ASN A 136 13.25 8.33 -0.92
CA ASN A 136 14.58 7.88 -1.36
C ASN A 136 14.79 6.39 -1.07
N CYS A 137 14.30 5.89 0.07
CA CYS A 137 14.30 4.44 0.38
C CYS A 137 13.43 3.68 -0.62
N SER A 138 12.24 4.18 -0.97
CA SER A 138 11.37 3.58 -1.99
C SER A 138 12.11 3.39 -3.30
N VAL A 139 12.72 4.45 -3.84
CA VAL A 139 13.47 4.37 -5.10
C VAL A 139 14.59 3.32 -5.02
N ALA A 140 15.37 3.28 -3.94
CA ALA A 140 16.43 2.30 -3.78
C ALA A 140 15.91 0.85 -3.70
N LEU A 141 14.78 0.63 -3.03
CA LEU A 141 14.14 -0.67 -2.92
C LEU A 141 13.57 -1.16 -4.26
N PHE A 142 12.92 -0.27 -5.02
CA PHE A 142 12.39 -0.60 -6.35
C PHE A 142 13.50 -0.76 -7.40
N GLU A 143 14.62 -0.02 -7.28
CA GLU A 143 15.81 -0.25 -8.09
C GLU A 143 16.40 -1.65 -7.84
N ALA A 144 16.55 -2.03 -6.56
CA ALA A 144 17.02 -3.35 -6.16
C ALA A 144 16.05 -4.49 -6.55
N LEU A 145 14.75 -4.20 -6.65
CA LEU A 145 13.74 -5.14 -7.14
C LEU A 145 13.96 -5.51 -8.61
N GLY A 146 14.54 -4.60 -9.40
CA GLY A 146 14.87 -4.83 -10.80
C GLY A 146 13.67 -4.78 -11.75
N ASN A 147 12.56 -4.15 -11.36
CA ASN A 147 11.40 -3.90 -12.22
C ASN A 147 11.41 -2.43 -12.70
N PRO A 148 11.74 -2.16 -13.97
CA PRO A 148 11.89 -0.79 -14.49
C PRO A 148 10.60 0.03 -14.42
N GLU A 149 9.43 -0.61 -14.60
CA GLU A 149 8.14 0.11 -14.54
C GLU A 149 7.81 0.51 -13.10
N ALA A 150 7.99 -0.39 -12.14
CA ALA A 150 7.81 -0.07 -10.72
C ALA A 150 8.79 1.01 -10.25
N LEU A 151 10.06 0.94 -10.67
CA LEU A 151 11.05 1.99 -10.38
C LEU A 151 10.63 3.35 -10.94
N LYS A 152 10.10 3.39 -12.15
CA LYS A 152 9.61 4.63 -12.77
C LYS A 152 8.51 5.27 -11.91
N TRP A 153 7.57 4.49 -11.38
CA TRP A 153 6.53 4.99 -10.49
C TRP A 153 7.10 5.52 -9.17
N ALA A 154 8.00 4.79 -8.54
CA ALA A 154 8.69 5.25 -7.32
C ALA A 154 9.42 6.58 -7.55
N MET A 155 10.10 6.75 -8.69
CA MET A 155 10.76 8.01 -9.04
C MET A 155 9.76 9.16 -9.22
N GLN A 156 8.63 8.92 -9.88
CA GLN A 156 7.59 9.94 -10.06
C GLN A 156 7.00 10.40 -8.72
N HIS A 157 6.71 9.47 -7.80
CA HIS A 157 6.24 9.80 -6.45
C HIS A 157 7.28 10.66 -5.71
N ARG A 158 8.55 10.23 -5.71
CA ARG A 158 9.63 10.99 -5.10
C ARG A 158 9.77 12.40 -5.68
N ASP A 159 9.68 12.56 -7.00
CA ASP A 159 9.87 13.85 -7.65
C ASP A 159 8.76 14.84 -7.27
N ILE A 160 7.54 14.36 -7.01
CA ILE A 160 6.47 15.19 -6.45
C ILE A 160 6.81 15.64 -5.02
N ILE A 161 7.32 14.75 -4.19
CA ILE A 161 7.72 15.08 -2.82
C ILE A 161 8.93 15.99 -2.79
N VAL A 162 9.89 15.83 -3.70
CA VAL A 162 11.01 16.78 -3.88
C VAL A 162 10.49 18.17 -4.22
N ARG A 163 9.48 18.29 -5.08
CA ARG A 163 8.95 19.55 -5.57
C ARG A 163 8.05 20.25 -4.56
N PHE A 164 7.13 19.52 -3.93
CA PHE A 164 6.05 20.10 -3.13
C PHE A 164 6.15 19.77 -1.63
N GLY A 165 6.99 18.81 -1.23
CA GLY A 165 7.06 18.31 0.14
C GLY A 165 5.84 17.48 0.58
N ARG A 166 4.87 17.30 -0.32
CA ARG A 166 3.62 16.57 -0.10
C ARG A 166 3.01 16.15 -1.44
N PHE A 167 1.99 15.30 -1.39
CA PHE A 167 1.19 14.95 -2.57
C PHE A 167 0.02 15.95 -2.74
N PRO A 168 0.03 16.85 -3.75
CA PRO A 168 -1.03 17.84 -3.94
C PRO A 168 -2.41 17.24 -4.13
N HIS A 169 -2.51 16.07 -4.78
CA HIS A 169 -3.81 15.39 -5.01
C HIS A 169 -4.52 14.97 -3.72
N ARG A 170 -3.80 14.87 -2.58
CA ARG A 170 -4.37 14.58 -1.27
C ARG A 170 -4.94 15.81 -0.58
N ASN A 171 -4.60 17.02 -1.05
CA ASN A 171 -4.90 18.26 -0.32
C ASN A 171 -6.40 18.44 -0.07
N ALA A 172 -7.24 18.20 -1.08
CA ALA A 172 -8.69 18.34 -0.94
C ALA A 172 -9.27 17.38 0.11
N LEU A 173 -8.82 16.12 0.12
CA LEU A 173 -9.28 15.09 1.04
C LEU A 173 -8.78 15.31 2.48
N LEU A 174 -7.61 15.94 2.63
CA LEU A 174 -6.98 16.22 3.92
C LEU A 174 -7.25 17.66 4.39
N ASN A 175 -8.17 18.40 3.76
CA ASN A 175 -8.50 19.79 4.09
C ASN A 175 -7.27 20.72 4.11
N ARG A 176 -6.33 20.50 3.20
CA ARG A 176 -5.12 21.33 3.03
C ARG A 176 -5.34 22.30 1.86
N PRO A 177 -5.04 23.60 2.01
CA PRO A 177 -5.11 24.55 0.90
C PRO A 177 -3.99 24.25 -0.12
N ASN A 178 -4.31 24.39 -1.41
CA ASN A 178 -3.30 24.35 -2.46
C ASN A 178 -2.53 25.67 -2.54
N THR A 179 -1.26 25.59 -2.93
CA THR A 179 -0.54 26.73 -3.48
C THR A 179 -0.90 26.93 -4.95
N ALA A 180 -0.61 28.11 -5.52
CA ALA A 180 -0.84 28.36 -6.95
C ALA A 180 -0.09 27.35 -7.86
N GLU A 181 1.13 26.96 -7.45
CA GLU A 181 1.93 25.98 -8.18
C GLU A 181 1.32 24.57 -8.12
N GLU A 182 0.75 24.16 -6.97
CA GLU A 182 0.04 22.90 -6.83
C GLU A 182 -1.25 22.88 -7.65
N GLU A 183 -1.99 24.01 -7.73
CA GLU A 183 -3.18 24.12 -8.59
C GLU A 183 -2.82 23.93 -10.06
N ASP A 184 -1.71 24.49 -10.52
CA ASP A 184 -1.27 24.32 -11.90
C ASP A 184 -0.74 22.90 -12.16
N PHE A 185 -0.11 22.27 -11.18
CA PHE A 185 0.30 20.86 -11.27
C PHE A 185 -0.90 19.92 -11.35
N LEU A 186 -1.95 20.15 -10.55
CA LEU A 186 -3.14 19.29 -10.52
C LEU A 186 -3.96 19.29 -11.82
N LYS A 187 -3.73 20.27 -12.71
CA LYS A 187 -4.33 20.29 -14.06
C LYS A 187 -3.62 19.37 -15.05
N GLN A 188 -2.45 18.86 -14.72
CA GLN A 188 -1.63 18.05 -15.62
C GLN A 188 -2.00 16.57 -15.54
N ALA A 189 -1.84 15.85 -16.65
CA ALA A 189 -1.95 14.40 -16.67
C ALA A 189 -0.85 13.77 -15.77
N GLY A 190 -1.21 12.77 -14.97
CA GLY A 190 -0.27 12.11 -14.04
C GLY A 190 -0.03 12.89 -12.74
N SER A 191 -0.87 13.87 -12.42
CA SER A 191 -0.80 14.62 -11.15
C SER A 191 -1.40 13.88 -9.95
N SER A 192 -2.03 12.74 -10.18
CA SER A 192 -2.62 11.86 -9.13
C SER A 192 -2.42 10.40 -9.49
N PHE A 193 -2.38 9.54 -8.46
CA PHE A 193 -2.15 8.10 -8.53
C PHE A 193 -3.32 7.34 -7.93
#